data_7698623ed65c3c910e1a14b27a9c7000
#
_entry.id   7698623ed65c3c910e1a14b27a9c7000
#
_cell.length_a   1.000
_cell.length_b   1.000
_cell.length_c   1.000
_cell.angle_alpha   90.00
_cell.angle_beta   90.00
_cell.angle_gamma   90.00
#
_symmetry.space_group_name_H-M   'P 1'
#
loop_
_entity.id
_entity.type
_entity.pdbx_description
1 polymer ?
#
loop_
_entity_poly.entity_id
_entity_poly.type
_entity_poly.pdbx_seq_one_letter_code
_entity_poly.pdbx_strand_id
1 'polypeptide(L)'
;VWDEDGAQLLSWALQHSQETDGAFDITIAPLVELWGITSDSPRVPSQEEIDALLPLVGYEHVHQSAYYNISLDEGCAVDLGGIAKGYASDCAAVLFHRSALTGGCANLGGNVYVYGTNAQNKPWSVAIQDPADSEGYVCTLSLSDAFVVTSGGYQRYFTAPDGTVYQHILD
;
A
#
# COMPACT_ATOMS: atom_id res chain seq x y z
N VAL A 1 -0.33 -14.39 18.01
CA VAL A 1 -0.49 -13.12 18.73
C VAL A 1 0.37 -12.08 18.02
N TRP A 2 -0.24 -11.00 17.58
CA TRP A 2 0.41 -9.87 16.93
C TRP A 2 0.90 -8.88 18.00
N ASP A 3 1.91 -8.07 17.67
CA ASP A 3 2.25 -6.92 18.48
C ASP A 3 1.20 -5.79 18.32
N GLU A 4 1.35 -4.72 19.09
CA GLU A 4 0.37 -3.63 19.10
C GLU A 4 0.25 -2.95 17.73
N ASP A 5 1.37 -2.66 17.08
CA ASP A 5 1.41 -2.00 15.77
C ASP A 5 0.81 -2.89 14.67
N GLY A 6 1.16 -4.17 14.66
CA GLY A 6 0.61 -5.14 13.69
C GLY A 6 -0.90 -5.35 13.87
N ALA A 7 -1.38 -5.43 15.11
CA ALA A 7 -2.80 -5.56 15.40
C ALA A 7 -3.59 -4.31 15.00
N GLN A 8 -3.04 -3.13 15.23
CA GLN A 8 -3.65 -1.86 14.82
C GLN A 8 -3.72 -1.76 13.31
N LEU A 9 -2.65 -2.07 12.60
CA LEU A 9 -2.58 -2.06 11.14
C LEU A 9 -3.62 -3.01 10.54
N LEU A 10 -3.74 -4.23 11.06
CA LEU A 10 -4.74 -5.20 10.61
C LEU A 10 -6.16 -4.74 10.90
N SER A 11 -6.42 -4.16 12.07
CA SER A 11 -7.74 -3.63 12.41
C SER A 11 -8.16 -2.53 11.43
N TRP A 12 -7.27 -1.62 11.08
CA TRP A 12 -7.54 -0.57 10.08
C TRP A 12 -7.71 -1.16 8.67
N ALA A 13 -6.90 -2.14 8.30
CA ALA A 13 -7.04 -2.82 7.01
C ALA A 13 -8.42 -3.46 6.86
N LEU A 14 -8.89 -4.20 7.89
CA LEU A 14 -10.22 -4.79 7.91
C LEU A 14 -11.34 -3.74 7.87
N GLN A 15 -11.18 -2.63 8.58
CA GLN A 15 -12.14 -1.53 8.51
C GLN A 15 -12.25 -0.99 7.08
N HIS A 16 -11.13 -0.75 6.40
CA HIS A 16 -11.14 -0.29 5.02
C HIS A 16 -11.70 -1.34 4.05
N SER A 17 -11.44 -2.63 4.26
CA SER A 17 -12.05 -3.68 3.46
C SER A 17 -13.58 -3.64 3.59
N GLN A 18 -14.11 -3.46 4.79
CA GLN A 18 -15.56 -3.32 5.04
C GLN A 18 -16.14 -2.04 4.43
N GLU A 19 -15.47 -0.89 4.61
CA GLU A 19 -15.91 0.40 4.08
C GLU A 19 -15.96 0.46 2.56
N THR A 20 -15.13 -0.34 1.90
CA THR A 20 -15.04 -0.43 0.43
C THR A 20 -15.80 -1.63 -0.16
N ASP A 21 -16.53 -2.38 0.69
CA ASP A 21 -17.26 -3.58 0.29
C ASP A 21 -16.35 -4.61 -0.45
N GLY A 22 -15.12 -4.76 0.07
CA GLY A 22 -14.12 -5.69 -0.45
C GLY A 22 -13.32 -5.18 -1.67
N ALA A 23 -13.56 -3.95 -2.17
CA ALA A 23 -12.74 -3.39 -3.26
C ALA A 23 -11.27 -3.18 -2.83
N PHE A 24 -11.02 -2.96 -1.55
CA PHE A 24 -9.71 -3.11 -0.92
C PHE A 24 -9.77 -4.34 -0.02
N ASP A 25 -8.99 -5.36 -0.33
CA ASP A 25 -8.95 -6.59 0.48
C ASP A 25 -7.52 -7.08 0.69
N ILE A 26 -7.12 -7.15 1.97
CA ILE A 26 -5.78 -7.61 2.34
C ILE A 26 -5.58 -9.11 2.17
N THR A 27 -6.67 -9.89 2.04
CA THR A 27 -6.58 -11.34 1.82
C THR A 27 -6.25 -11.72 0.37
N ILE A 28 -5.97 -10.75 -0.47
CA ILE A 28 -5.55 -10.92 -1.88
C ILE A 28 -4.19 -11.64 -2.04
N ALA A 29 -3.45 -11.86 -0.97
CA ALA A 29 -2.09 -12.42 -0.99
C ALA A 29 -1.94 -13.70 -1.83
N PRO A 30 -2.83 -14.70 -1.77
CA PRO A 30 -2.71 -15.91 -2.60
C PRO A 30 -2.71 -15.61 -4.11
N LEU A 31 -3.48 -14.63 -4.55
CA LEU A 31 -3.50 -14.21 -5.95
C LEU A 31 -2.26 -13.38 -6.31
N VAL A 32 -1.80 -12.50 -5.42
CA VAL A 32 -0.55 -11.74 -5.61
C VAL A 32 0.63 -12.68 -5.80
N GLU A 33 0.73 -13.75 -5.00
CA GLU A 33 1.76 -14.77 -5.11
C GLU A 33 1.62 -15.57 -6.41
N LEU A 34 0.40 -15.94 -6.81
CA LEU A 34 0.13 -16.67 -8.04
C LEU A 34 0.59 -15.90 -9.29
N TRP A 35 0.29 -14.62 -9.36
CA TRP A 35 0.72 -13.73 -10.43
C TRP A 35 2.23 -13.45 -10.41
N GLY A 36 2.81 -13.37 -9.22
CA GLY A 36 4.24 -13.14 -9.01
C GLY A 36 4.76 -11.83 -9.60
N ILE A 37 3.91 -10.79 -9.76
CA ILE A 37 4.25 -9.55 -10.49
C ILE A 37 5.50 -8.86 -9.91
N THR A 38 5.71 -8.98 -8.60
CA THR A 38 6.87 -8.40 -7.90
C THR A 38 7.99 -9.41 -7.65
N SER A 39 7.88 -10.63 -8.21
CA SER A 39 8.88 -11.70 -8.10
C SER A 39 9.83 -11.70 -9.31
N ASP A 40 10.84 -12.57 -9.25
CA ASP A 40 11.77 -12.79 -10.37
C ASP A 40 11.15 -13.58 -11.54
N SER A 41 9.92 -14.09 -11.38
CA SER A 41 9.26 -14.97 -12.34
C SER A 41 7.76 -14.66 -12.47
N PRO A 42 7.39 -13.44 -12.90
CA PRO A 42 6.00 -13.09 -13.10
C PRO A 42 5.39 -13.89 -14.26
N ARG A 43 4.12 -14.23 -14.14
CA ARG A 43 3.39 -14.95 -15.20
C ARG A 43 1.91 -14.57 -15.22
N VAL A 44 1.26 -14.87 -16.32
CA VAL A 44 -0.20 -14.84 -16.41
C VAL A 44 -0.73 -16.20 -15.98
N PRO A 45 -1.47 -16.32 -14.87
CA PRO A 45 -2.08 -17.57 -14.44
C PRO A 45 -3.20 -18.01 -15.39
N SER A 46 -3.52 -19.28 -15.41
CA SER A 46 -4.75 -19.76 -16.04
C SER A 46 -5.98 -19.37 -15.21
N GLN A 47 -7.14 -19.33 -15.86
CA GLN A 47 -8.40 -19.06 -15.16
C GLN A 47 -8.69 -20.12 -14.09
N GLU A 48 -8.35 -21.39 -14.35
CA GLU A 48 -8.51 -22.48 -13.38
C GLU A 48 -7.68 -22.28 -12.12
N GLU A 49 -6.45 -21.77 -12.27
CA GLU A 49 -5.59 -21.45 -11.12
C GLU A 49 -6.15 -20.27 -10.30
N ILE A 50 -6.68 -19.24 -10.98
CA ILE A 50 -7.33 -18.11 -10.34
C ILE A 50 -8.57 -18.57 -9.58
N ASP A 51 -9.47 -19.31 -10.25
CA ASP A 51 -10.73 -19.81 -9.68
C ASP A 51 -10.50 -20.71 -8.46
N ALA A 52 -9.38 -21.43 -8.42
CA ALA A 52 -9.01 -22.28 -7.29
C ALA A 52 -8.60 -21.46 -6.04
N LEU A 53 -8.10 -20.23 -6.20
CA LEU A 53 -7.65 -19.37 -5.10
C LEU A 53 -8.67 -18.30 -4.71
N LEU A 54 -9.59 -17.94 -5.60
CA LEU A 54 -10.65 -16.96 -5.30
C LEU A 54 -11.41 -17.24 -3.99
N PRO A 55 -11.75 -18.51 -3.63
CA PRO A 55 -12.40 -18.79 -2.36
C PRO A 55 -11.57 -18.49 -1.10
N LEU A 56 -10.28 -18.19 -1.24
CA LEU A 56 -9.38 -17.79 -0.15
C LEU A 56 -9.28 -16.27 0.02
N VAL A 57 -9.94 -15.51 -0.87
CA VAL A 57 -9.97 -14.05 -0.84
C VAL A 57 -11.32 -13.59 -0.31
N GLY A 58 -11.28 -12.78 0.72
CA GLY A 58 -12.43 -12.23 1.40
C GLY A 58 -12.03 -11.84 2.83
N TYR A 59 -12.18 -10.57 3.19
CA TYR A 59 -11.79 -10.05 4.51
C TYR A 59 -12.52 -10.75 5.67
N GLU A 60 -13.63 -11.42 5.42
CA GLU A 60 -14.37 -12.25 6.37
C GLU A 60 -13.59 -13.50 6.83
N HIS A 61 -12.56 -13.92 6.11
CA HIS A 61 -11.62 -14.97 6.51
C HIS A 61 -10.63 -14.53 7.60
N VAL A 62 -10.63 -13.25 7.95
CA VAL A 62 -9.79 -12.70 9.01
C VAL A 62 -10.62 -12.56 10.29
N HIS A 63 -10.28 -13.33 11.31
CA HIS A 63 -11.03 -13.38 12.57
C HIS A 63 -10.25 -12.65 13.67
N GLN A 64 -10.84 -11.58 14.22
CA GLN A 64 -10.29 -10.85 15.34
C GLN A 64 -11.10 -11.15 16.61
N SER A 65 -10.62 -12.02 17.47
CA SER A 65 -11.31 -12.43 18.72
C SER A 65 -10.98 -11.52 19.91
N ALA A 66 -9.81 -10.87 19.89
CA ALA A 66 -9.37 -9.84 20.83
C ALA A 66 -8.37 -8.95 20.11
N TYR A 67 -8.06 -7.78 20.66
CA TYR A 67 -7.24 -6.77 19.98
C TYR A 67 -5.95 -7.32 19.35
N TYR A 68 -5.24 -8.23 20.05
CA TYR A 68 -4.00 -8.85 19.57
C TYR A 68 -4.19 -10.29 19.04
N ASN A 69 -5.41 -10.81 19.02
CA ASN A 69 -5.71 -12.19 18.66
C ASN A 69 -6.39 -12.21 17.29
N ILE A 70 -5.58 -12.32 16.27
CA ILE A 70 -6.03 -12.37 14.88
C ILE A 70 -5.63 -13.74 14.32
N SER A 71 -6.58 -14.41 13.69
CA SER A 71 -6.38 -15.67 12.97
C SER A 71 -6.97 -15.58 11.57
N LEU A 72 -6.48 -16.43 10.70
CA LEU A 72 -6.96 -16.58 9.33
C LEU A 72 -7.57 -17.98 9.17
N ASP A 73 -8.52 -18.13 8.27
CA ASP A 73 -8.95 -19.42 7.81
C ASP A 73 -7.81 -20.18 7.12
N GLU A 74 -7.93 -21.51 7.07
CA GLU A 74 -6.89 -22.37 6.47
C GLU A 74 -6.68 -22.02 4.99
N GLY A 75 -5.43 -21.83 4.61
CA GLY A 75 -5.02 -21.46 3.25
C GLY A 75 -5.09 -19.98 2.93
N CYS A 76 -5.76 -19.16 3.75
CA CYS A 76 -5.81 -17.71 3.57
C CYS A 76 -4.49 -17.06 4.00
N ALA A 77 -4.13 -15.97 3.35
CA ALA A 77 -2.95 -15.16 3.65
C ALA A 77 -3.26 -13.68 3.46
N VAL A 78 -2.47 -12.80 4.06
CA VAL A 78 -2.67 -11.35 3.94
C VAL A 78 -1.47 -10.66 3.29
N ASP A 79 -1.77 -9.68 2.43
CA ASP A 79 -0.82 -8.73 1.86
C ASP A 79 -1.15 -7.33 2.41
N LEU A 80 -0.19 -6.73 3.10
CA LEU A 80 -0.31 -5.40 3.69
C LEU A 80 0.31 -4.30 2.81
N GLY A 81 0.76 -4.63 1.61
CA GLY A 81 1.42 -3.70 0.68
C GLY A 81 0.59 -2.47 0.33
N GLY A 82 -0.74 -2.61 0.32
CA GLY A 82 -1.67 -1.51 0.05
C GLY A 82 -1.89 -0.52 1.20
N ILE A 83 -1.50 -0.87 2.45
CA ILE A 83 -1.77 -0.04 3.63
C ILE A 83 -0.52 0.27 4.47
N ALA A 84 0.48 -0.61 4.48
CA ALA A 84 1.63 -0.51 5.40
C ALA A 84 2.43 0.79 5.26
N LYS A 85 2.57 1.33 4.05
CA LYS A 85 3.27 2.61 3.83
C LYS A 85 2.48 3.80 4.38
N GLY A 86 1.16 3.77 4.26
CA GLY A 86 0.27 4.76 4.88
C GLY A 86 0.43 4.77 6.39
N TYR A 87 0.32 3.60 7.02
CA TYR A 87 0.53 3.43 8.46
C TYR A 87 1.89 3.95 8.92
N ALA A 88 2.96 3.60 8.23
CA ALA A 88 4.30 4.08 8.56
C ALA A 88 4.43 5.62 8.40
N SER A 89 3.72 6.22 7.44
CA SER A 89 3.65 7.67 7.28
C SER A 89 2.92 8.34 8.44
N ASP A 90 1.84 7.75 8.93
CA ASP A 90 1.10 8.23 10.10
C ASP A 90 1.97 8.16 11.37
N CYS A 91 2.71 7.05 11.55
CA CYS A 91 3.69 6.94 12.63
C CYS A 91 4.77 8.04 12.56
N ALA A 92 5.28 8.32 11.34
CA ALA A 92 6.24 9.41 11.13
C ALA A 92 5.62 10.78 11.46
N ALA A 93 4.36 11.01 11.09
CA ALA A 93 3.65 12.24 11.42
C ALA A 93 3.53 12.42 12.94
N VAL A 94 3.13 11.38 13.68
CA VAL A 94 3.07 11.41 15.14
C VAL A 94 4.44 11.74 15.76
N LEU A 95 5.53 11.15 15.26
CA LEU A 95 6.88 11.43 15.72
C LEU A 95 7.29 12.89 15.46
N PHE A 96 6.99 13.43 14.26
CA PHE A 96 7.30 14.81 13.95
C PHE A 96 6.53 15.77 14.86
N HIS A 97 5.23 15.57 15.07
CA HIS A 97 4.42 16.39 15.96
C HIS A 97 4.84 16.35 17.43
N ARG A 98 5.41 15.22 17.88
CA ARG A 98 5.93 15.07 19.26
C ARG A 98 7.36 15.56 19.42
N SER A 99 8.04 15.90 18.35
CA SER A 99 9.42 16.39 18.35
C SER A 99 9.48 17.91 18.49
N ALA A 100 10.68 18.45 18.69
CA ALA A 100 10.95 19.89 18.65
C ALA A 100 11.22 20.40 17.22
N LEU A 101 10.97 19.60 16.19
CA LEU A 101 11.18 19.99 14.81
C LEU A 101 10.13 21.01 14.35
N THR A 102 10.58 22.02 13.60
CA THR A 102 9.70 23.00 12.95
C THR A 102 9.28 22.59 11.54
N GLY A 103 9.91 21.55 11.01
CA GLY A 103 9.57 20.96 9.72
C GLY A 103 10.34 19.69 9.46
N GLY A 104 9.80 18.84 8.62
CA GLY A 104 10.37 17.55 8.24
C GLY A 104 9.73 16.97 7.00
N CYS A 105 10.40 16.00 6.39
CA CYS A 105 9.88 15.24 5.26
C CYS A 105 10.22 13.75 5.47
N ALA A 106 9.22 12.91 5.40
CA ALA A 106 9.37 11.46 5.32
C ALA A 106 8.94 10.99 3.94
N ASN A 107 9.82 10.26 3.24
CA ASN A 107 9.52 9.66 1.93
C ASN A 107 9.72 8.14 2.04
N LEU A 108 8.64 7.40 1.97
CA LEU A 108 8.57 5.94 2.07
C LEU A 108 8.29 5.33 0.70
N GLY A 109 9.24 5.47 -0.22
CA GLY A 109 9.10 4.92 -1.57
C GLY A 109 7.95 5.56 -2.36
N GLY A 110 7.89 6.91 -2.38
CA GLY A 110 6.86 7.68 -3.07
C GLY A 110 5.63 8.00 -2.22
N ASN A 111 5.50 7.41 -1.02
CA ASN A 111 4.54 7.84 -0.01
C ASN A 111 5.18 8.94 0.83
N VAL A 112 4.83 10.19 0.59
CA VAL A 112 5.52 11.36 1.15
C VAL A 112 4.63 12.03 2.19
N TYR A 113 5.18 12.26 3.37
CA TYR A 113 4.60 13.15 4.38
C TYR A 113 5.51 14.37 4.56
N VAL A 114 4.95 15.55 4.53
CA VAL A 114 5.63 16.81 4.84
C VAL A 114 5.01 17.47 6.07
N TYR A 115 5.87 17.92 6.98
CA TYR A 115 5.50 18.57 8.24
C TYR A 115 6.06 19.98 8.29
N GLY A 116 5.26 20.94 8.74
CA GLY A 116 5.65 22.33 8.95
C GLY A 116 6.25 22.98 7.70
N THR A 117 7.40 23.63 7.85
CA THR A 117 8.09 24.36 6.77
C THR A 117 9.48 23.81 6.49
N ASN A 118 9.99 24.07 5.30
CA ASN A 118 11.37 23.74 4.94
C ASN A 118 12.40 24.69 5.61
N ALA A 119 13.69 24.47 5.39
CA ALA A 119 14.77 25.26 5.99
C ALA A 119 14.77 26.77 5.62
N GLN A 120 13.99 27.16 4.62
CA GLN A 120 13.78 28.55 4.21
C GLN A 120 12.48 29.16 4.76
N ASN A 121 11.85 28.50 5.73
CA ASN A 121 10.54 28.88 6.30
C ASN A 121 9.43 29.01 5.24
N LYS A 122 9.46 28.15 4.22
CA LYS A 122 8.45 28.07 3.15
C LYS A 122 7.77 26.71 3.16
N PRO A 123 6.58 26.58 2.58
CA PRO A 123 5.99 25.26 2.31
C PRO A 123 6.96 24.35 1.55
N TRP A 124 6.81 23.07 1.74
CA TRP A 124 7.54 22.05 1.02
C TRP A 124 7.11 22.00 -0.43
N SER A 125 8.06 21.78 -1.34
CA SER A 125 7.81 21.58 -2.76
C SER A 125 7.90 20.07 -3.05
N VAL A 126 6.77 19.44 -3.35
CA VAL A 126 6.68 18.02 -3.65
C VAL A 126 6.30 17.86 -5.12
N ALA A 127 7.19 17.24 -5.90
CA ALA A 127 6.96 16.97 -7.31
C ALA A 127 6.27 15.61 -7.49
N ILE A 128 5.30 15.55 -8.39
CA ILE A 128 4.64 14.32 -8.83
C ILE A 128 5.33 13.86 -10.11
N GLN A 129 5.95 12.69 -10.09
CA GLN A 129 6.66 12.12 -11.23
C GLN A 129 5.72 11.86 -12.39
N ASP A 130 6.18 12.10 -13.62
CA ASP A 130 5.46 11.72 -14.83
C ASP A 130 5.61 10.21 -15.06
N PRO A 131 4.50 9.46 -15.15
CA PRO A 131 4.57 8.02 -15.45
C PRO A 131 5.21 7.68 -16.80
N ALA A 132 5.16 8.60 -17.75
CA ALA A 132 5.70 8.43 -19.11
C ALA A 132 7.15 8.91 -19.25
N ASP A 133 7.64 9.71 -18.31
CA ASP A 133 8.99 10.26 -18.33
C ASP A 133 9.61 10.22 -16.92
N SER A 134 10.58 9.33 -16.70
CA SER A 134 11.25 9.16 -15.40
C SER A 134 12.01 10.40 -14.92
N GLU A 135 12.36 11.32 -15.80
CA GLU A 135 13.03 12.58 -15.47
C GLU A 135 12.05 13.77 -15.39
N GLY A 136 10.80 13.55 -15.81
CA GLY A 136 9.75 14.56 -15.86
C GLY A 136 8.85 14.58 -14.64
N TYR A 137 8.10 15.67 -14.50
CA TYR A 137 7.09 15.86 -13.46
C TYR A 137 5.79 16.35 -14.07
N VAL A 138 4.69 15.74 -13.67
CA VAL A 138 3.34 16.19 -14.06
C VAL A 138 3.02 17.55 -13.42
N CYS A 139 3.37 17.70 -12.15
CA CYS A 139 3.15 18.95 -11.40
C CYS A 139 4.05 19.00 -10.16
N THR A 140 4.06 20.18 -9.55
CA THR A 140 4.70 20.40 -8.25
C THR A 140 3.69 21.00 -7.30
N LEU A 141 3.57 20.43 -6.11
CA LEU A 141 2.64 20.84 -5.04
C LEU A 141 3.41 21.64 -3.99
N SER A 142 2.83 22.74 -3.52
CA SER A 142 3.36 23.55 -2.40
C SER A 142 2.55 23.21 -1.14
N LEU A 143 3.13 22.51 -0.18
CA LEU A 143 2.43 21.85 0.91
C LEU A 143 3.09 22.07 2.27
N SER A 144 2.27 22.07 3.32
CA SER A 144 2.67 21.95 4.72
C SER A 144 1.67 21.02 5.41
N ASP A 145 2.15 20.19 6.34
CA ASP A 145 1.33 19.25 7.13
C ASP A 145 0.40 18.40 6.26
N ALA A 146 0.98 17.75 5.24
CA ALA A 146 0.21 17.03 4.23
C ALA A 146 0.90 15.73 3.80
N PHE A 147 0.06 14.78 3.39
CA PHE A 147 0.49 13.56 2.73
C PHE A 147 0.31 13.67 1.22
N VAL A 148 1.27 13.12 0.48
CA VAL A 148 1.20 12.95 -0.97
C VAL A 148 1.47 11.49 -1.26
N VAL A 149 0.45 10.79 -1.72
CA VAL A 149 0.50 9.36 -1.99
C VAL A 149 0.16 9.13 -3.45
N THR A 150 1.03 8.42 -4.15
CA THR A 150 0.79 8.04 -5.54
C THR A 150 0.69 6.53 -5.66
N SER A 151 -0.38 6.07 -6.29
CA SER A 151 -0.58 4.67 -6.65
C SER A 151 -0.52 4.54 -8.16
N GLY A 152 0.42 3.74 -8.67
CA GLY A 152 0.60 3.62 -10.12
C GLY A 152 1.18 2.29 -10.53
N GLY A 153 0.65 1.72 -11.62
CA GLY A 153 1.09 0.47 -12.19
C GLY A 153 2.45 0.51 -12.90
N TYR A 154 2.99 1.71 -13.17
CA TYR A 154 4.18 1.90 -13.98
C TYR A 154 5.51 1.48 -13.32
N GLN A 155 5.54 1.28 -12.00
CA GLN A 155 6.75 0.88 -11.27
C GLN A 155 6.81 -0.63 -11.00
N ARG A 156 5.66 -1.31 -10.97
CA ARG A 156 5.54 -2.72 -10.64
C ARG A 156 4.60 -3.39 -11.62
N TYR A 157 5.16 -3.79 -12.73
CA TYR A 157 4.43 -4.45 -13.82
C TYR A 157 5.33 -5.46 -14.52
N PHE A 158 4.73 -6.33 -15.32
CA PHE A 158 5.45 -7.11 -16.32
C PHE A 158 4.69 -7.10 -17.64
N THR A 159 5.39 -7.39 -18.72
CA THR A 159 4.80 -7.51 -20.04
C THR A 159 4.77 -8.98 -20.44
N ALA A 160 3.59 -9.50 -20.70
CA ALA A 160 3.39 -10.86 -21.17
C ALA A 160 3.92 -11.05 -22.61
N PRO A 161 4.14 -12.28 -23.07
CA PRO A 161 4.65 -12.56 -24.43
C PRO A 161 3.78 -12.02 -25.57
N ASP A 162 2.49 -11.79 -25.33
CA ASP A 162 1.54 -11.21 -26.28
C ASP A 162 1.57 -9.65 -26.29
N GLY A 163 2.41 -9.03 -25.46
CA GLY A 163 2.53 -7.58 -25.31
C GLY A 163 1.58 -6.96 -24.31
N THR A 164 0.72 -7.74 -23.63
CA THR A 164 -0.18 -7.23 -22.61
C THR A 164 0.61 -6.87 -21.34
N VAL A 165 0.32 -5.69 -20.78
CA VAL A 165 0.95 -5.19 -19.57
C VAL A 165 0.06 -5.50 -18.36
N TYR A 166 0.60 -6.20 -17.38
CA TYR A 166 -0.05 -6.51 -16.12
C TYR A 166 0.64 -5.78 -14.97
N GLN A 167 -0.13 -5.14 -14.12
CA GLN A 167 0.35 -4.36 -12.98
C GLN A 167 0.03 -5.06 -11.66
N HIS A 168 0.67 -4.59 -10.57
CA HIS A 168 0.55 -5.20 -9.25
C HIS A 168 -0.79 -4.96 -8.52
N ILE A 169 -1.65 -4.10 -9.06
CA ILE A 169 -3.01 -3.88 -8.55
C ILE A 169 -3.91 -4.84 -9.30
N LEU A 170 -4.48 -5.80 -8.60
CA LEU A 170 -5.40 -6.80 -9.15
C LEU A 170 -6.84 -6.29 -8.97
N ASP A 171 -7.67 -6.55 -10.01
CA ASP A 171 -9.09 -6.16 -10.06
C ASP A 171 -9.93 -7.39 -10.46
#